data_b7f0f498b9fca29153ed1b15ec213c47
#
_entry.id   b7f0f498b9fca29153ed1b15ec213c47
#
_cell.length_a   1.000
_cell.length_b   1.000
_cell.length_c   1.000
_cell.angle_alpha   90.00
_cell.angle_beta   90.00
_cell.angle_gamma   90.00
#
_symmetry.space_group_name_H-M   'P 1'
#
loop_
_entity.id
_entity.type
_entity.pdbx_description
1 polymer ?
#
loop_
_entity_poly.entity_id
_entity_poly.type
_entity_poly.pdbx_seq_one_letter_code
_entity_poly.pdbx_strand_id
1 'polypeptide(L)'
;MIIFSLIQLMDMQKCYDFLCTILHPDGLNCPKCQCSVQDSKVHRRDRAPVLSYECTNGHFYNLFTKTVWQGTHHQCPLIIRILQGVAQGVSTLHLSKELGIDRKHLLERRHELQNFVDDASIRTPLPDEVTEVDEMYQNAGEKGVNHTDPNDPPRRRGNKTRGHGTWDSDRPPVLGIIGRESGQIQ
;
A
#
# COMPACT_ATOMS: atom_id res chain seq x y z
N MET A 1 1.54 14.93 -0.17
CA MET A 1 0.35 14.50 0.63
C MET A 1 -0.88 14.49 -0.25
N ILE A 2 -1.61 13.37 -0.32
CA ILE A 2 -2.85 13.27 -1.11
C ILE A 2 -3.95 14.03 -0.36
N ILE A 3 -4.30 15.21 -0.84
CA ILE A 3 -5.39 16.02 -0.26
C ILE A 3 -6.53 16.05 -1.27
N PHE A 4 -7.62 15.37 -0.95
CA PHE A 4 -8.86 15.39 -1.72
C PHE A 4 -9.98 15.87 -0.79
N SER A 5 -10.64 16.97 -1.14
CA SER A 5 -11.77 17.47 -0.35
C SER A 5 -12.99 16.55 -0.50
N LEU A 6 -13.91 16.61 0.46
CA LEU A 6 -15.14 15.84 0.39
C LEU A 6 -15.94 16.14 -0.90
N ILE A 7 -15.95 17.42 -1.33
CA ILE A 7 -16.64 17.85 -2.56
C ILE A 7 -16.01 17.22 -3.80
N GLN A 8 -14.68 17.12 -3.84
CA GLN A 8 -13.98 16.46 -4.95
C GLN A 8 -14.26 14.96 -5.00
N LEU A 9 -14.42 14.31 -3.83
CA LEU A 9 -14.79 12.90 -3.76
C LEU A 9 -16.21 12.61 -4.28
N MET A 10 -17.09 13.60 -4.33
CA MET A 10 -18.42 13.45 -4.92
C MET A 10 -18.41 13.48 -6.45
N ASP A 11 -17.32 13.89 -7.07
CA ASP A 11 -17.15 13.93 -8.52
C ASP A 11 -16.40 12.68 -9.01
N MET A 12 -17.14 11.74 -9.53
CA MET A 12 -16.61 10.46 -10.01
C MET A 12 -15.57 10.62 -11.13
N GLN A 13 -15.76 11.61 -12.01
CA GLN A 13 -14.83 11.86 -13.12
C GLN A 13 -13.50 12.43 -12.61
N LYS A 14 -13.56 13.41 -11.71
CA LYS A 14 -12.34 13.94 -11.08
C LYS A 14 -11.56 12.87 -10.31
N CYS A 15 -12.26 11.99 -9.62
CA CYS A 15 -11.62 10.86 -8.94
C CYS A 15 -10.94 9.91 -9.93
N TYR A 16 -11.59 9.61 -11.04
CA TYR A 16 -11.02 8.80 -12.11
C TYR A 16 -9.78 9.46 -12.72
N ASP A 17 -9.87 10.73 -13.09
CA ASP A 17 -8.76 11.48 -13.70
C ASP A 17 -7.54 11.53 -12.77
N PHE A 18 -7.78 11.76 -11.48
CA PHE A 18 -6.73 11.72 -10.47
C PHE A 18 -6.07 10.33 -10.37
N LEU A 19 -6.86 9.26 -10.29
CA LEU A 19 -6.32 7.90 -10.25
C LEU A 19 -5.58 7.56 -11.56
N CYS A 20 -6.07 8.04 -12.69
CA CYS A 20 -5.37 7.87 -13.97
C CYS A 20 -3.98 8.51 -13.93
N THR A 21 -3.88 9.73 -13.43
CA THR A 21 -2.60 10.45 -13.32
C THR A 21 -1.60 9.75 -12.40
N ILE A 22 -2.03 9.20 -11.26
CA ILE A 22 -1.11 8.56 -10.31
C ILE A 22 -0.76 7.12 -10.68
N LEU A 23 -1.69 6.38 -11.29
CA LEU A 23 -1.46 4.98 -11.67
C LEU A 23 -0.81 4.83 -13.05
N HIS A 24 -0.99 5.82 -13.92
CA HIS A 24 -0.49 5.83 -15.28
C HIS A 24 0.05 7.21 -15.66
N PRO A 25 1.19 7.64 -15.07
CA PRO A 25 1.76 8.97 -15.32
C PRO A 25 2.10 9.20 -16.80
N ASP A 26 2.43 8.15 -17.53
CA ASP A 26 2.72 8.17 -18.97
C ASP A 26 1.48 7.93 -19.85
N GLY A 27 0.28 8.01 -19.24
CA GLY A 27 -0.98 7.70 -19.91
C GLY A 27 -1.41 6.24 -19.82
N LEU A 28 -2.71 6.02 -19.97
CA LEU A 28 -3.29 4.68 -19.94
C LEU A 28 -3.00 3.94 -21.24
N ASN A 29 -2.17 2.89 -21.15
CA ASN A 29 -1.77 2.06 -22.26
C ASN A 29 -2.06 0.58 -21.98
N CYS A 30 -2.15 -0.23 -23.03
CA CYS A 30 -2.29 -1.68 -22.87
C CYS A 30 -1.04 -2.25 -22.17
N PRO A 31 -1.17 -2.91 -21.01
CA PRO A 31 0.00 -3.36 -20.25
C PRO A 31 0.74 -4.56 -20.86
N LYS A 32 0.22 -5.15 -21.96
CA LYS A 32 0.87 -6.26 -22.67
C LYS A 32 1.62 -5.80 -23.93
N CYS A 33 1.05 -4.87 -24.69
CA CYS A 33 1.62 -4.47 -25.98
C CYS A 33 1.89 -2.96 -26.08
N GLN A 34 1.66 -2.19 -25.01
CA GLN A 34 1.88 -0.73 -24.92
C GLN A 34 1.07 0.11 -25.91
N CYS A 35 0.07 -0.48 -26.57
CA CYS A 35 -0.84 0.23 -27.45
C CYS A 35 -1.59 1.29 -26.65
N SER A 36 -1.69 2.51 -27.19
CA SER A 36 -2.38 3.62 -26.57
C SER A 36 -3.87 3.37 -26.38
N VAL A 37 -4.45 3.95 -25.34
CA VAL A 37 -5.90 3.93 -25.14
C VAL A 37 -6.64 4.58 -26.30
N GLN A 38 -6.02 5.54 -26.99
CA GLN A 38 -6.61 6.22 -28.15
C GLN A 38 -6.80 5.29 -29.35
N ASP A 39 -5.92 4.28 -29.48
CA ASP A 39 -5.98 3.26 -30.53
C ASP A 39 -6.81 2.03 -30.13
N SER A 40 -7.38 2.05 -28.93
CA SER A 40 -8.15 0.94 -28.36
C SER A 40 -9.65 1.20 -28.44
N LYS A 41 -10.43 0.13 -28.61
CA LYS A 41 -11.88 0.20 -28.60
C LYS A 41 -12.44 0.08 -27.19
N VAL A 42 -13.48 0.86 -26.89
CA VAL A 42 -14.23 0.67 -25.64
C VAL A 42 -15.02 -0.62 -25.70
N HIS A 43 -14.65 -1.59 -24.86
CA HIS A 43 -15.30 -2.90 -24.77
C HIS A 43 -16.50 -2.89 -23.82
N ARG A 44 -16.36 -2.26 -22.62
CA ARG A 44 -17.43 -2.18 -21.62
C ARG A 44 -17.51 -0.80 -20.99
N ARG A 45 -18.76 -0.38 -20.64
CA ARG A 45 -19.10 0.92 -20.03
C ARG A 45 -19.88 0.79 -18.72
N ASP A 46 -20.10 -0.43 -18.25
CA ASP A 46 -20.92 -0.74 -17.08
C ASP A 46 -20.40 -0.15 -15.76
N ARG A 47 -19.12 0.23 -15.74
CA ARG A 47 -18.46 0.84 -14.58
C ARG A 47 -17.94 2.24 -14.84
N ALA A 48 -18.58 3.01 -15.70
CA ALA A 48 -18.17 4.38 -15.97
C ALA A 48 -17.94 5.18 -14.66
N PRO A 49 -16.88 6.03 -14.57
CA PRO A 49 -15.92 6.40 -15.63
C PRO A 49 -14.82 5.38 -15.90
N VAL A 50 -14.72 4.29 -15.13
CA VAL A 50 -13.73 3.23 -15.35
C VAL A 50 -14.20 2.35 -16.51
N LEU A 51 -13.76 2.68 -17.72
CA LEU A 51 -14.05 1.93 -18.92
C LEU A 51 -13.11 0.72 -19.07
N SER A 52 -13.59 -0.33 -19.73
CA SER A 52 -12.77 -1.44 -20.18
C SER A 52 -12.49 -1.30 -21.68
N TYR A 53 -11.23 -1.50 -22.05
CA TYR A 53 -10.75 -1.31 -23.42
C TYR A 53 -10.27 -2.63 -24.02
N GLU A 54 -10.37 -2.75 -25.31
CA GLU A 54 -9.77 -3.79 -26.12
C GLU A 54 -8.75 -3.15 -27.08
N CYS A 55 -7.49 -3.52 -26.96
CA CYS A 55 -6.44 -3.01 -27.86
C CYS A 55 -6.49 -3.69 -29.22
N THR A 56 -5.74 -3.16 -30.19
CA THR A 56 -5.64 -3.69 -31.56
C THR A 56 -5.16 -5.15 -31.62
N ASN A 57 -4.45 -5.61 -30.57
CA ASN A 57 -3.98 -6.99 -30.44
C ASN A 57 -4.94 -7.91 -29.65
N GLY A 58 -6.18 -7.46 -29.38
CA GLY A 58 -7.20 -8.24 -28.68
C GLY A 58 -7.00 -8.39 -27.18
N HIS A 59 -6.14 -7.58 -26.53
CA HIS A 59 -5.99 -7.61 -25.08
C HIS A 59 -7.00 -6.69 -24.40
N PHE A 60 -7.60 -7.18 -23.31
CA PHE A 60 -8.52 -6.39 -22.49
C PHE A 60 -7.80 -5.77 -21.30
N TYR A 61 -8.09 -4.49 -21.03
CA TYR A 61 -7.51 -3.76 -19.92
C TYR A 61 -8.40 -2.59 -19.47
N ASN A 62 -8.15 -2.08 -18.28
CA ASN A 62 -8.78 -0.89 -17.73
C ASN A 62 -7.78 -0.15 -16.83
N LEU A 63 -8.22 0.94 -16.18
CA LEU A 63 -7.44 1.75 -15.26
C LEU A 63 -6.67 0.92 -14.20
N PHE A 64 -7.23 -0.19 -13.74
CA PHE A 64 -6.67 -0.97 -12.63
C PHE A 64 -5.83 -2.17 -13.07
N THR A 65 -5.76 -2.46 -14.37
CA THR A 65 -5.02 -3.62 -14.87
C THR A 65 -3.52 -3.47 -14.61
N LYS A 66 -2.90 -4.49 -14.01
CA LYS A 66 -1.50 -4.53 -13.54
C LYS A 66 -1.16 -3.48 -12.49
N THR A 67 -2.14 -2.95 -11.78
CA THR A 67 -1.91 -2.13 -10.59
C THR A 67 -2.26 -2.92 -9.32
N VAL A 68 -1.92 -2.39 -8.16
CA VAL A 68 -2.35 -2.91 -6.85
C VAL A 68 -3.87 -3.03 -6.72
N TRP A 69 -4.64 -2.33 -7.57
CA TRP A 69 -6.09 -2.35 -7.61
C TRP A 69 -6.67 -3.33 -8.64
N GLN A 70 -5.85 -4.19 -9.22
CA GLN A 70 -6.35 -5.16 -10.20
C GLN A 70 -7.46 -6.03 -9.62
N GLY A 71 -8.53 -6.21 -10.39
CA GLY A 71 -9.70 -6.99 -9.97
C GLY A 71 -10.61 -6.32 -8.94
N THR A 72 -10.32 -5.08 -8.53
CA THR A 72 -11.17 -4.36 -7.59
C THR A 72 -12.54 -4.04 -8.18
N HIS A 73 -13.58 -4.11 -7.34
CA HIS A 73 -14.93 -3.62 -7.65
C HIS A 73 -15.23 -2.25 -7.01
N HIS A 74 -14.31 -1.69 -6.26
CA HIS A 74 -14.48 -0.39 -5.62
C HIS A 74 -14.55 0.73 -6.64
N GLN A 75 -15.34 1.75 -6.33
CA GLN A 75 -15.44 2.99 -7.10
C GLN A 75 -14.23 3.89 -6.83
N CYS A 76 -13.91 4.78 -7.77
CA CYS A 76 -12.75 5.67 -7.65
C CYS A 76 -12.71 6.50 -6.35
N PRO A 77 -13.81 7.12 -5.88
CA PRO A 77 -13.81 7.87 -4.63
C PRO A 77 -13.42 7.00 -3.43
N LEU A 78 -13.89 5.76 -3.38
CA LEU A 78 -13.60 4.84 -2.29
C LEU A 78 -12.12 4.46 -2.26
N ILE A 79 -11.52 4.23 -3.44
CA ILE A 79 -10.08 3.97 -3.58
C ILE A 79 -9.27 5.17 -3.06
N ILE A 80 -9.64 6.39 -3.45
CA ILE A 80 -8.97 7.61 -2.98
C ILE A 80 -9.08 7.74 -1.46
N ARG A 81 -10.24 7.45 -0.88
CA ARG A 81 -10.41 7.48 0.60
C ARG A 81 -9.55 6.44 1.31
N ILE A 82 -9.42 5.23 0.74
CA ILE A 82 -8.51 4.21 1.28
C ILE A 82 -7.07 4.72 1.22
N LEU A 83 -6.62 5.25 0.08
CA LEU A 83 -5.27 5.80 -0.07
C LEU A 83 -5.00 6.94 0.91
N GLN A 84 -5.94 7.89 1.05
CA GLN A 84 -5.82 8.98 2.02
C GLN A 84 -5.75 8.46 3.46
N GLY A 85 -6.63 7.53 3.82
CA GLY A 85 -6.67 6.97 5.17
C GLY A 85 -5.38 6.20 5.51
N VAL A 86 -4.82 5.47 4.56
CA VAL A 86 -3.54 4.77 4.73
C VAL A 86 -2.40 5.78 4.88
N ALA A 87 -2.32 6.78 4.01
CA ALA A 87 -1.28 7.82 4.04
C ALA A 87 -1.33 8.70 5.30
N GLN A 88 -2.52 8.90 5.87
CA GLN A 88 -2.73 9.65 7.11
C GLN A 88 -2.56 8.81 8.38
N GLY A 89 -2.21 7.53 8.25
CA GLY A 89 -2.05 6.63 9.39
C GLY A 89 -3.36 6.26 10.12
N VAL A 90 -4.53 6.46 9.47
CA VAL A 90 -5.82 6.09 10.06
C VAL A 90 -5.86 4.58 10.30
N SER A 91 -6.29 4.16 11.50
CA SER A 91 -6.33 2.73 11.82
C SER A 91 -7.28 1.95 10.89
N THR A 92 -6.91 0.71 10.55
CA THR A 92 -7.74 -0.14 9.68
C THR A 92 -9.16 -0.34 10.22
N LEU A 93 -9.31 -0.42 11.55
CA LEU A 93 -10.64 -0.55 12.17
C LEU A 93 -11.49 0.69 11.97
N HIS A 94 -10.92 1.88 12.14
CA HIS A 94 -11.64 3.13 11.94
C HIS A 94 -12.06 3.30 10.47
N LEU A 95 -11.11 3.11 9.57
CA LEU A 95 -11.34 3.23 8.13
C LEU A 95 -12.37 2.20 7.61
N SER A 96 -12.34 0.97 8.13
CA SER A 96 -13.33 -0.08 7.82
C SER A 96 -14.75 0.34 8.20
N LYS A 97 -14.92 0.92 9.39
CA LYS A 97 -16.22 1.42 9.86
C LYS A 97 -16.70 2.64 9.06
N GLU A 98 -15.79 3.57 8.76
CA GLU A 98 -16.11 4.77 7.98
C GLU A 98 -16.58 4.42 6.57
N LEU A 99 -15.89 3.46 5.91
CA LEU A 99 -16.14 3.12 4.52
C LEU A 99 -17.13 1.97 4.32
N GLY A 100 -17.55 1.29 5.38
CA GLY A 100 -18.42 0.12 5.29
C GLY A 100 -17.76 -1.07 4.60
N ILE A 101 -16.42 -1.19 4.65
CA ILE A 101 -15.65 -2.28 4.06
C ILE A 101 -15.27 -3.28 5.15
N ASP A 102 -15.27 -4.57 4.82
CA ASP A 102 -14.78 -5.60 5.73
C ASP A 102 -13.34 -5.32 6.18
N ARG A 103 -13.10 -5.45 7.49
CA ARG A 103 -11.81 -5.12 8.11
C ARG A 103 -10.67 -5.98 7.57
N LYS A 104 -10.92 -7.28 7.36
CA LYS A 104 -9.89 -8.20 6.88
C LYS A 104 -9.47 -7.82 5.46
N HIS A 105 -10.46 -7.60 4.59
CA HIS A 105 -10.21 -7.17 3.22
C HIS A 105 -9.45 -5.84 3.14
N LEU A 106 -9.81 -4.86 3.99
CA LEU A 106 -9.10 -3.58 4.05
C LEU A 106 -7.68 -3.72 4.60
N LEU A 107 -7.45 -4.65 5.55
CA LEU A 107 -6.11 -4.94 6.08
C LEU A 107 -5.21 -5.57 5.01
N GLU A 108 -5.73 -6.53 4.25
CA GLU A 108 -5.03 -7.14 3.12
C GLU A 108 -4.62 -6.08 2.10
N ARG A 109 -5.56 -5.19 1.74
CA ARG A 109 -5.29 -4.09 0.81
C ARG A 109 -4.25 -3.11 1.34
N ARG A 110 -4.24 -2.82 2.64
CA ARG A 110 -3.21 -1.99 3.28
C ARG A 110 -1.83 -2.63 3.19
N HIS A 111 -1.71 -3.92 3.45
CA HIS A 111 -0.44 -4.64 3.34
C HIS A 111 0.07 -4.65 1.90
N GLU A 112 -0.80 -4.86 0.91
CA GLU A 112 -0.41 -4.78 -0.51
C GLU A 112 0.13 -3.39 -0.87
N LEU A 113 -0.52 -2.31 -0.41
CA LEU A 113 -0.05 -0.95 -0.62
C LEU A 113 1.31 -0.69 0.06
N GLN A 114 1.50 -1.18 1.28
CA GLN A 114 2.75 -1.04 2.02
C GLN A 114 3.88 -1.82 1.33
N ASN A 115 3.64 -3.05 0.90
CA ASN A 115 4.61 -3.85 0.15
C ASN A 115 4.98 -3.17 -1.18
N PHE A 116 3.99 -2.61 -1.89
CA PHE A 116 4.26 -1.89 -3.13
C PHE A 116 5.15 -0.66 -2.91
N VAL A 117 4.95 0.08 -1.81
CA VAL A 117 5.81 1.22 -1.45
C VAL A 117 7.21 0.76 -1.07
N ASP A 118 7.34 -0.34 -0.33
CA ASP A 118 8.64 -0.90 0.05
C ASP A 118 9.42 -1.38 -1.17
N ASP A 119 8.77 -2.10 -2.08
CA ASP A 119 9.36 -2.55 -3.35
C ASP A 119 9.76 -1.40 -4.28
N ALA A 120 8.97 -0.31 -4.29
CA ALA A 120 9.23 0.87 -5.09
C ALA A 120 10.24 1.83 -4.43
N SER A 121 10.54 1.64 -3.16
CA SER A 121 11.48 2.48 -2.42
C SER A 121 12.89 2.29 -2.96
N ILE A 122 13.39 3.29 -3.65
CA ILE A 122 14.79 3.33 -4.06
C ILE A 122 15.60 3.57 -2.79
N ARG A 123 16.35 2.57 -2.34
CA ARG A 123 17.30 2.70 -1.22
C ARG A 123 18.52 3.49 -1.69
N THR A 124 18.34 4.78 -1.93
CA THR A 124 19.46 5.69 -2.18
C THR A 124 20.11 6.02 -0.84
N PRO A 125 21.44 6.16 -0.79
CA PRO A 125 22.11 6.69 0.40
C PRO A 125 21.49 8.02 0.79
N LEU A 126 21.38 8.28 2.10
CA LEU A 126 20.92 9.58 2.58
C LEU A 126 21.88 10.67 2.05
N PRO A 127 21.35 11.79 1.51
CA PRO A 127 22.17 12.86 0.97
C PRO A 127 22.86 13.71 2.05
N ASP A 128 22.48 13.52 3.30
CA ASP A 128 22.89 14.34 4.43
C ASP A 128 24.28 13.96 4.94
N GLU A 129 25.10 14.96 5.25
CA GLU A 129 26.40 14.78 5.92
C GLU A 129 26.23 14.39 7.39
N VAL A 130 25.12 14.81 8.01
CA VAL A 130 24.80 14.51 9.40
C VAL A 130 23.51 13.70 9.47
N THR A 131 23.60 12.53 10.08
CA THR A 131 22.46 11.64 10.29
C THR A 131 22.23 11.38 11.77
N GLU A 132 21.00 11.23 12.18
CA GLU A 132 20.61 10.77 13.50
C GLU A 132 20.17 9.31 13.39
N VAL A 133 20.60 8.49 14.35
CA VAL A 133 20.33 7.05 14.37
C VAL A 133 19.66 6.74 15.70
N ASP A 134 18.54 6.00 15.64
CA ASP A 134 17.84 5.51 16.82
C ASP A 134 17.53 4.03 16.67
N GLU A 135 17.53 3.31 17.78
CA GLU A 135 17.25 1.88 17.85
C GLU A 135 15.96 1.60 18.60
N MET A 136 15.04 0.90 17.97
CA MET A 136 13.83 0.42 18.60
C MET A 136 13.86 -1.10 18.71
N TYR A 137 13.60 -1.61 19.92
CA TYR A 137 13.54 -3.03 20.19
C TYR A 137 12.07 -3.46 20.28
N GLN A 138 11.60 -4.18 19.29
CA GLN A 138 10.23 -4.66 19.27
C GLN A 138 10.16 -6.16 19.57
N ASN A 139 9.22 -6.55 20.42
CA ASN A 139 8.97 -7.97 20.66
C ASN A 139 8.50 -8.63 19.36
N ALA A 140 9.19 -9.70 18.94
CA ALA A 140 8.73 -10.51 17.81
C ALA A 140 7.36 -11.10 18.11
N GLY A 141 6.42 -10.95 17.20
CA GLY A 141 5.08 -11.53 17.32
C GLY A 141 5.12 -13.03 16.98
N GLU A 142 4.55 -13.84 17.87
CA GLU A 142 4.47 -15.31 17.68
C GLU A 142 3.02 -15.80 17.59
N LYS A 143 2.07 -14.90 17.45
CA LYS A 143 0.65 -15.27 17.39
C LYS A 143 0.37 -16.11 16.14
N GLY A 144 -0.09 -17.35 16.37
CA GLY A 144 -0.40 -18.29 15.28
C GLY A 144 0.78 -19.13 14.82
N VAL A 145 1.96 -19.00 15.42
CA VAL A 145 3.12 -19.87 15.18
C VAL A 145 3.01 -21.11 16.04
N ASN A 146 3.07 -22.30 15.43
CA ASN A 146 3.13 -23.56 16.17
C ASN A 146 4.56 -23.84 16.62
N HIS A 147 4.79 -23.88 17.92
CA HIS A 147 6.07 -24.24 18.51
C HIS A 147 6.12 -25.74 18.73
N THR A 148 6.90 -26.44 17.93
CA THR A 148 7.11 -27.89 18.02
C THR A 148 8.42 -28.26 18.71
N ASP A 149 9.37 -27.31 18.81
CA ASP A 149 10.64 -27.50 19.49
C ASP A 149 10.50 -27.24 20.98
N PRO A 150 10.82 -28.23 21.86
CA PRO A 150 10.80 -28.04 23.30
C PRO A 150 11.79 -26.96 23.80
N ASN A 151 12.86 -26.70 23.04
CA ASN A 151 13.85 -25.69 23.38
C ASN A 151 13.41 -24.25 22.92
N ASP A 152 12.37 -24.15 22.11
CA ASP A 152 11.78 -22.90 21.68
C ASP A 152 10.29 -22.80 22.07
N PRO A 153 9.97 -22.67 23.36
CA PRO A 153 8.61 -22.66 23.86
C PRO A 153 7.88 -21.38 23.39
N PRO A 154 6.54 -21.44 23.27
CA PRO A 154 5.75 -20.28 22.87
C PRO A 154 5.90 -19.14 23.88
N ARG A 155 5.95 -17.93 23.36
CA ARG A 155 6.08 -16.71 24.17
C ARG A 155 4.82 -16.49 25.01
N ARG A 156 4.97 -16.46 26.31
CA ARG A 156 3.88 -16.20 27.26
C ARG A 156 3.79 -14.75 27.73
N ARG A 157 4.88 -14.00 27.59
CA ARG A 157 5.02 -12.60 28.01
C ARG A 157 5.82 -11.84 26.95
N GLY A 158 6.20 -10.59 27.24
CA GLY A 158 7.05 -9.78 26.36
C GLY A 158 8.39 -10.45 26.00
N ASN A 159 8.94 -11.30 26.86
CA ASN A 159 10.16 -12.07 26.60
C ASN A 159 9.87 -13.57 26.65
N LYS A 160 10.56 -14.38 25.84
CA LYS A 160 10.49 -15.85 25.88
C LYS A 160 11.05 -16.40 27.17
N THR A 161 12.17 -15.86 27.59
CA THR A 161 12.88 -16.27 28.81
C THR A 161 12.73 -15.21 29.89
N ARG A 162 13.03 -15.60 31.14
CA ARG A 162 13.04 -14.66 32.27
C ARG A 162 14.25 -13.71 32.15
N GLY A 163 13.99 -12.40 32.20
CA GLY A 163 15.04 -11.38 32.11
C GLY A 163 14.67 -10.28 31.11
N HIS A 164 15.67 -9.51 30.68
CA HIS A 164 15.48 -8.40 29.75
C HIS A 164 15.35 -8.84 28.28
N GLY A 165 15.63 -10.10 27.96
CA GLY A 165 15.71 -10.61 26.59
C GLY A 165 17.00 -10.10 25.88
N THR A 166 17.32 -10.72 24.75
CA THR A 166 18.44 -10.32 23.91
C THR A 166 17.95 -10.04 22.50
N TRP A 167 18.72 -9.27 21.75
CA TRP A 167 18.42 -8.96 20.36
C TRP A 167 18.44 -10.21 19.45
N ASP A 168 19.23 -11.24 19.81
CA ASP A 168 19.32 -12.47 19.03
C ASP A 168 18.07 -13.36 19.17
N SER A 169 17.38 -13.30 20.33
CA SER A 169 16.33 -14.24 20.66
C SER A 169 14.94 -13.62 20.80
N ASP A 170 14.84 -12.47 21.44
CA ASP A 170 13.56 -11.94 21.89
C ASP A 170 13.15 -10.60 21.26
N ARG A 171 14.12 -9.76 20.90
CA ARG A 171 13.88 -8.38 20.50
C ARG A 171 14.79 -7.96 19.36
N PRO A 172 14.47 -8.36 18.12
CA PRO A 172 15.25 -7.90 16.98
C PRO A 172 15.22 -6.36 16.92
N PRO A 173 16.41 -5.72 16.75
CA PRO A 173 16.48 -4.28 16.63
C PRO A 173 15.88 -3.82 15.32
N VAL A 174 15.16 -2.73 15.37
CA VAL A 174 14.79 -1.94 14.20
C VAL A 174 15.61 -0.68 14.25
N LEU A 175 16.51 -0.52 13.31
CA LEU A 175 17.37 0.66 13.20
C LEU A 175 16.69 1.69 12.29
N GLY A 176 16.46 2.89 12.81
CA GLY A 176 15.98 4.03 12.05
C GLY A 176 17.09 5.05 11.86
N ILE A 177 17.31 5.48 10.63
CA ILE A 177 18.28 6.54 10.29
C ILE A 177 17.52 7.69 9.64
N ILE A 178 17.72 8.90 10.13
CA ILE A 178 17.11 10.11 9.57
C ILE A 178 18.19 11.11 9.17
N GLY A 179 18.08 11.67 7.99
CA GLY A 179 18.89 12.78 7.53
C GLY A 179 18.46 14.08 8.20
N ARG A 180 19.41 14.81 8.79
CA ARG A 180 19.11 15.99 9.61
C ARG A 180 18.65 17.18 8.79
N GLU A 181 19.12 17.32 7.55
CA GLU A 181 18.77 18.41 6.65
C GLU A 181 17.60 18.06 5.75
N SER A 182 17.62 16.87 5.15
CA SER A 182 16.58 16.41 4.23
C SER A 182 15.31 15.90 4.93
N GLY A 183 15.43 15.41 6.17
CA GLY A 183 14.36 14.69 6.85
C GLY A 183 14.03 13.34 6.23
N GLN A 184 14.85 12.82 5.32
CA GLN A 184 14.67 11.49 4.74
C GLN A 184 14.98 10.40 5.77
N ILE A 185 14.21 9.31 5.74
CA ILE A 185 14.32 8.17 6.67
C ILE A 185 14.70 6.93 5.88
N GLN A 186 15.60 6.13 6.44
CA GLN A 186 15.92 4.77 6.02
C GLN A 186 15.72 3.76 7.15
#